data_52bce7374d2433d8127b39944cdd509b
#
_entry.id   52bce7374d2433d8127b39944cdd509b
#
_cell.length_a   1.000
_cell.length_b   1.000
_cell.length_c   1.000
_cell.angle_alpha   90.00
_cell.angle_beta   90.00
_cell.angle_gamma   90.00
#
_symmetry.space_group_name_H-M   'P 1'
#
loop_
_entity.id
_entity.type
_entity.pdbx_description
1 polymer ?
#
loop_
_entity_poly.entity_id
_entity_poly.type
_entity_poly.pdbx_seq_one_letter_code
_entity_poly.pdbx_strand_id
1 'polypeptide(L)'
;IFGLEDGETHWMVDFDDPRSGHALDERRSGKLKVVRFAASSRMPDKRDRSRPGCLGYSHYTWRASDLEGLWKLVQAGGAKQVTDVLPDEFGKRAFSFAAPDGYSWTLVEA
;
A
#
# COMPACT_ATOMS: atom_id res chain seq x y z
N ILE A 1 16.21 -17.46 -0.02
CA ILE A 1 14.96 -17.67 0.72
C ILE A 1 13.75 -17.58 -0.21
N PHE A 2 13.73 -16.72 -1.17
CA PHE A 2 12.63 -16.57 -2.14
C PHE A 2 12.99 -17.11 -3.54
N GLY A 3 14.11 -17.80 -3.71
CA GLY A 3 14.57 -18.24 -5.02
C GLY A 3 14.83 -17.07 -5.98
N LEU A 4 15.25 -15.92 -5.46
CA LEU A 4 15.56 -14.74 -6.26
C LEU A 4 16.82 -14.97 -7.08
N GLU A 5 16.74 -14.65 -8.36
CA GLU A 5 17.86 -14.70 -9.29
C GLU A 5 18.66 -13.40 -9.24
N ASP A 6 19.88 -13.43 -9.79
CA ASP A 6 20.71 -12.23 -9.92
C ASP A 6 19.97 -11.15 -10.72
N GLY A 7 19.99 -9.93 -10.23
CA GLY A 7 19.27 -8.79 -10.82
C GLY A 7 17.85 -8.60 -10.31
N GLU A 8 17.33 -9.50 -9.50
CA GLU A 8 16.08 -9.29 -8.79
C GLU A 8 16.29 -8.37 -7.59
N THR A 9 15.38 -7.45 -7.41
CA THR A 9 15.48 -6.44 -6.35
C THR A 9 14.22 -6.42 -5.50
N HIS A 10 14.39 -6.02 -4.25
CA HIS A 10 13.25 -5.74 -3.38
C HIS A 10 13.46 -4.43 -2.62
N TRP A 11 12.35 -3.77 -2.34
CA TRP A 11 12.31 -2.63 -1.44
C TRP A 11 11.47 -2.99 -0.23
N MET A 12 11.91 -2.54 0.93
CA MET A 12 11.18 -2.75 2.17
C MET A 12 10.99 -1.40 2.86
N VAL A 13 9.76 -1.13 3.25
CA VAL A 13 9.40 0.03 4.05
C VAL A 13 8.85 -0.47 5.37
N ASP A 14 9.48 -0.07 6.45
CA ASP A 14 8.96 -0.29 7.80
C ASP A 14 8.08 0.89 8.20
N PHE A 15 6.96 0.58 8.82
CA PHE A 15 6.06 1.58 9.37
C PHE A 15 6.19 1.60 10.88
N ASP A 16 6.50 2.76 11.42
CA ASP A 16 6.54 2.96 12.85
C ASP A 16 5.14 3.28 13.38
N ASP A 17 4.78 2.67 14.50
CA ASP A 17 3.59 3.08 15.24
C ASP A 17 3.99 4.23 16.18
N PRO A 18 3.49 5.46 15.95
CA PRO A 18 3.83 6.60 16.79
C PRO A 18 3.39 6.44 18.26
N ARG A 19 2.53 5.45 18.54
CA ARG A 19 2.09 5.13 19.91
C ARG A 19 3.06 4.22 20.65
N SER A 20 4.05 3.65 19.98
CA SER A 20 4.94 2.66 20.61
C SER A 20 5.95 3.27 21.58
N GLY A 21 6.22 4.56 21.52
CA GLY A 21 6.96 5.32 22.53
C GLY A 21 8.44 4.99 22.73
N HIS A 22 8.95 3.87 22.19
CA HIS A 22 10.34 3.43 22.32
C HIS A 22 10.88 2.86 21.02
N ALA A 23 12.08 3.29 20.66
CA ALA A 23 12.82 2.75 19.50
C ALA A 23 13.15 1.24 19.62
N LEU A 24 13.11 0.71 20.82
CA LEU A 24 13.34 -0.71 21.12
C LEU A 24 12.04 -1.52 21.26
N ASP A 25 10.90 -0.87 21.27
CA ASP A 25 9.62 -1.55 21.26
C ASP A 25 9.32 -1.99 19.83
N GLU A 26 9.34 -3.28 19.59
CA GLU A 26 9.13 -3.89 18.28
C GLU A 26 7.68 -3.77 17.76
N ARG A 27 6.84 -2.99 18.40
CA ARG A 27 5.47 -2.70 17.97
C ARG A 27 5.45 -1.77 16.77
N ARG A 28 5.83 -2.31 15.64
CA ARG A 28 5.75 -1.62 14.36
C ARG A 28 4.38 -1.84 13.73
N SER A 29 3.90 -0.86 13.00
CA SER A 29 2.62 -0.94 12.29
C SER A 29 2.63 -1.91 11.11
N GLY A 30 3.75 -2.51 10.83
CA GLY A 30 3.92 -3.48 9.75
C GLY A 30 5.01 -3.10 8.76
N LYS A 31 5.15 -3.92 7.73
CA LYS A 31 6.13 -3.73 6.66
C LYS A 31 5.46 -3.87 5.30
N LEU A 32 5.85 -3.03 4.37
CA LEU A 32 5.60 -3.26 2.95
C LEU A 32 6.88 -3.74 2.28
N LYS A 33 6.80 -4.86 1.61
CA LYS A 33 7.88 -5.37 0.77
C LYS A 33 7.43 -5.43 -0.68
N VAL A 34 8.10 -4.70 -1.53
CA VAL A 34 7.89 -4.74 -2.97
C VAL A 34 9.04 -5.52 -3.60
N VAL A 35 8.72 -6.58 -4.33
CA VAL A 35 9.70 -7.46 -4.97
C VAL A 35 9.53 -7.38 -6.47
N ARG A 36 10.64 -7.12 -7.16
CA ARG A 36 10.71 -7.19 -8.61
C ARG A 36 11.38 -8.50 -9.00
N PHE A 37 10.61 -9.39 -9.57
CA PHE A 37 11.11 -10.67 -10.10
C PHE A 37 11.69 -10.48 -11.50
N ALA A 38 12.63 -11.36 -11.87
CA ALA A 38 13.09 -11.47 -13.25
C ALA A 38 11.93 -11.80 -14.19
N ALA A 39 12.02 -11.39 -15.45
CA ALA A 39 10.97 -11.62 -16.44
C ALA A 39 10.66 -13.10 -16.63
N SER A 40 11.66 -13.97 -16.49
CA SER A 40 11.55 -15.43 -16.55
C SER A 40 10.75 -16.04 -15.40
N SER A 41 10.70 -15.35 -14.26
CA SER A 41 10.00 -15.78 -13.05
C SER A 41 8.57 -15.27 -12.94
N ARG A 42 8.10 -14.49 -13.91
CA ARG A 42 6.76 -13.90 -13.87
C ARG A 42 5.69 -14.97 -14.01
N MET A 43 4.87 -15.07 -12.99
CA MET A 43 3.64 -15.84 -13.05
C MET A 43 2.50 -15.04 -13.65
N PRO A 44 1.59 -15.67 -14.43
CA PRO A 44 0.39 -15.03 -14.91
C PRO A 44 -0.46 -14.56 -13.72
N ASP A 45 -0.90 -13.32 -13.76
CA ASP A 45 -1.86 -12.81 -12.77
C ASP A 45 -3.27 -13.26 -13.19
N LYS A 46 -3.84 -14.13 -12.41
CA LYS A 46 -5.19 -14.68 -12.64
C LYS A 46 -6.24 -14.06 -11.71
N ARG A 47 -5.86 -13.06 -10.91
CA ARG A 47 -6.77 -12.45 -9.95
C ARG A 47 -7.51 -11.28 -10.57
N ASP A 48 -8.82 -11.25 -10.38
CA ASP A 48 -9.62 -10.08 -10.67
C ASP A 48 -9.58 -9.12 -9.46
N ARG A 49 -8.68 -8.14 -9.52
CA ARG A 49 -8.48 -7.17 -8.44
C ARG A 49 -9.55 -6.09 -8.41
N SER A 50 -10.42 -6.04 -9.40
CA SER A 50 -11.52 -5.08 -9.46
C SER A 50 -12.67 -5.46 -8.55
N ARG A 51 -12.72 -6.71 -8.08
CA ARG A 51 -13.82 -7.23 -7.28
C ARG A 51 -13.42 -7.45 -5.82
N PRO A 52 -14.06 -6.75 -4.89
CA PRO A 52 -13.96 -7.10 -3.47
C PRO A 52 -14.41 -8.53 -3.23
N GLY A 53 -13.69 -9.26 -2.38
CA GLY A 53 -14.03 -10.63 -2.02
C GLY A 53 -13.46 -11.72 -2.93
N CYS A 54 -12.65 -11.37 -3.94
CA CYS A 54 -11.86 -12.36 -4.68
C CYS A 54 -10.79 -12.99 -3.80
N LEU A 55 -10.33 -14.17 -4.18
CA LEU A 55 -9.21 -14.83 -3.49
C LEU A 55 -7.96 -13.96 -3.49
N GLY A 56 -7.39 -13.76 -2.31
CA GLY A 56 -6.23 -12.93 -2.08
C GLY A 56 -6.60 -11.51 -1.61
N TYR A 57 -5.57 -10.74 -1.31
CA TYR A 57 -5.73 -9.35 -0.89
C TYR A 57 -6.00 -8.48 -2.11
N SER A 58 -7.07 -7.69 -2.05
CA SER A 58 -7.45 -6.75 -3.10
C SER A 58 -7.39 -5.28 -2.65
N HIS A 59 -7.34 -5.05 -1.35
CA HIS A 59 -7.44 -3.72 -0.76
C HIS A 59 -6.53 -3.60 0.47
N TYR A 60 -5.87 -2.46 0.57
CA TYR A 60 -5.03 -2.10 1.71
C TYR A 60 -5.49 -0.79 2.30
N THR A 61 -5.51 -0.72 3.62
CA THR A 61 -5.85 0.51 4.35
C THR A 61 -4.71 0.90 5.26
N TRP A 62 -4.31 2.17 5.20
CA TRP A 62 -3.26 2.71 6.04
C TRP A 62 -3.66 4.02 6.70
N ARG A 63 -3.08 4.26 7.85
CA ARG A 63 -3.22 5.52 8.55
C ARG A 63 -2.07 6.45 8.19
N ALA A 64 -2.40 7.70 7.94
CA ALA A 64 -1.45 8.73 7.53
C ALA A 64 -1.61 9.98 8.39
N SER A 65 -0.49 10.53 8.85
CA SER A 65 -0.49 11.77 9.62
C SER A 65 -0.63 13.01 8.73
N ASP A 66 -0.13 12.96 7.49
CA ASP A 66 -0.25 14.03 6.50
C ASP A 66 -1.04 13.54 5.28
N LEU A 67 -2.34 13.45 5.45
CA LEU A 67 -3.23 12.94 4.41
C LEU A 67 -3.24 13.84 3.16
N GLU A 68 -3.25 15.16 3.35
CA GLU A 68 -3.28 16.13 2.25
C GLU A 68 -2.00 16.12 1.41
N GLY A 69 -0.85 16.05 2.08
CA GLY A 69 0.44 15.93 1.41
C GLY A 69 0.54 14.65 0.58
N LEU A 70 0.09 13.53 1.13
CA LEU A 70 0.07 12.25 0.43
C LEU A 70 -0.92 12.25 -0.73
N TRP A 71 -2.08 12.86 -0.58
CA TRP A 71 -3.05 12.99 -1.67
C TRP A 71 -2.46 13.73 -2.89
N LYS A 72 -1.77 14.84 -2.63
CA LYS A 72 -1.07 15.59 -3.69
C LYS A 72 0.04 14.77 -4.35
N LEU A 73 0.82 14.04 -3.56
CA LEU A 73 1.88 13.18 -4.08
C LEU A 73 1.33 12.05 -4.94
N VAL A 74 0.26 11.41 -4.53
CA VAL A 74 -0.39 10.32 -5.26
C VAL A 74 -0.95 10.82 -6.59
N GLN A 75 -1.58 12.00 -6.60
CA GLN A 75 -2.04 12.63 -7.84
C GLN A 75 -0.90 12.99 -8.78
N ALA A 76 0.15 13.62 -8.26
CA ALA A 76 1.33 14.00 -9.04
C ALA A 76 2.09 12.79 -9.60
N GLY A 77 2.06 11.67 -8.88
CA GLY A 77 2.65 10.39 -9.29
C GLY A 77 1.87 9.64 -10.38
N GLY A 78 0.73 10.18 -10.83
CA GLY A 78 -0.07 9.58 -11.89
C GLY A 78 -0.84 8.31 -11.48
N ALA A 79 -1.14 8.15 -10.19
CA ALA A 79 -1.99 7.07 -9.72
C ALA A 79 -3.38 7.17 -10.36
N LYS A 80 -3.99 6.02 -10.59
CA LYS A 80 -5.32 5.95 -11.21
C LYS A 80 -6.42 5.93 -10.15
N GLN A 81 -7.61 6.35 -10.55
CA GLN A 81 -8.81 6.29 -9.73
C GLN A 81 -8.63 6.96 -8.35
N VAL A 82 -7.92 8.08 -8.32
CA VAL A 82 -7.73 8.85 -7.08
C VAL A 82 -9.05 9.54 -6.74
N THR A 83 -9.58 9.25 -5.56
CA THR A 83 -10.79 9.92 -5.06
C THR A 83 -10.44 11.26 -4.41
N ASP A 84 -11.45 12.08 -4.18
CA ASP A 84 -11.31 13.23 -3.30
C ASP A 84 -11.11 12.78 -1.85
N VAL A 85 -10.57 13.67 -1.03
CA VAL A 85 -10.49 13.45 0.41
C VAL A 85 -11.87 13.68 1.02
N LEU A 86 -12.50 12.60 1.43
CA LEU A 86 -13.86 12.58 1.98
C LEU A 86 -13.88 11.91 3.35
N PRO A 87 -14.88 12.22 4.20
CA PRO A 87 -15.05 11.48 5.44
C PRO A 87 -15.44 10.01 5.15
N ASP A 88 -14.84 9.09 5.88
CA ASP A 88 -15.23 7.68 5.87
C ASP A 88 -16.48 7.43 6.74
N GLU A 89 -16.89 6.18 6.85
CA GLU A 89 -18.05 5.77 7.66
C GLU A 89 -17.91 6.06 9.16
N PHE A 90 -16.67 6.31 9.63
CA PHE A 90 -16.36 6.69 11.02
C PHE A 90 -16.12 8.19 11.19
N GLY A 91 -16.32 8.99 10.16
CA GLY A 91 -16.11 10.42 10.16
C GLY A 91 -14.64 10.85 10.05
N LYS A 92 -13.72 9.93 9.76
CA LYS A 92 -12.31 10.24 9.49
C LYS A 92 -12.11 10.56 8.03
N ARG A 93 -11.27 11.53 7.72
CA ARG A 93 -10.94 11.85 6.34
C ARG A 93 -10.13 10.72 5.71
N ALA A 94 -10.45 10.38 4.50
CA ALA A 94 -9.80 9.32 3.75
C ALA A 94 -9.85 9.59 2.25
N PHE A 95 -8.92 9.00 1.51
CA PHE A 95 -8.98 8.90 0.06
C PHE A 95 -8.47 7.54 -0.41
N SER A 96 -8.90 7.14 -1.60
CA SER A 96 -8.51 5.87 -2.21
C SER A 96 -7.88 6.09 -3.58
N PHE A 97 -7.06 5.16 -3.99
CA PHE A 97 -6.45 5.14 -5.32
C PHE A 97 -6.09 3.71 -5.74
N ALA A 98 -5.87 3.52 -7.03
CA ALA A 98 -5.36 2.27 -7.59
C ALA A 98 -3.84 2.39 -7.80
N ALA A 99 -3.10 1.48 -7.20
CA ALA A 99 -1.66 1.37 -7.39
C ALA A 99 -1.33 0.77 -8.77
N PRO A 100 -0.08 0.93 -9.27
CA PRO A 100 0.32 0.40 -10.57
C PRO A 100 0.17 -1.11 -10.73
N ASP A 101 0.22 -1.86 -9.64
CA ASP A 101 0.00 -3.31 -9.60
C ASP A 101 -1.48 -3.72 -9.61
N GLY A 102 -2.39 -2.74 -9.63
CA GLY A 102 -3.83 -2.96 -9.64
C GLY A 102 -4.49 -3.12 -8.28
N TYR A 103 -3.73 -3.07 -7.19
CA TYR A 103 -4.32 -3.08 -5.84
C TYR A 103 -4.93 -1.73 -5.49
N SER A 104 -6.06 -1.79 -4.79
CA SER A 104 -6.70 -0.60 -4.23
C SER A 104 -6.10 -0.25 -2.88
N TRP A 105 -5.87 1.03 -2.67
CA TRP A 105 -5.35 1.57 -1.42
C TRP A 105 -6.26 2.64 -0.87
N THR A 106 -6.45 2.62 0.43
CA THR A 106 -7.13 3.72 1.14
C THR A 106 -6.20 4.27 2.21
N LEU A 107 -5.98 5.56 2.19
CA LEU A 107 -5.28 6.27 3.25
C LEU A 107 -6.29 6.99 4.12
N VAL A 108 -6.20 6.76 5.42
CA VAL A 108 -7.11 7.30 6.43
C VAL A 108 -6.33 8.20 7.38
N GLU A 109 -6.90 9.31 7.75
CA GLU A 109 -6.29 10.22 8.72
C GLU A 109 -6.04 9.54 10.07
N ALA A 110 -4.81 9.70 10.53
CA ALA A 110 -4.38 9.10 11.79
C ALA A 110 -5.07 9.75 13.01
#